data_2c07ea33916b51b95334faa2c935ba42
#
_entry.id   2c07ea33916b51b95334faa2c935ba42
#
_cell.length_a   1.000
_cell.length_b   1.000
_cell.length_c   1.000
_cell.angle_alpha   90.00
_cell.angle_beta   90.00
_cell.angle_gamma   90.00
#
_symmetry.space_group_name_H-M   'P 1'
#
loop_
_entity.id
_entity.type
_entity.pdbx_description
1 polymer ?
#
loop_
_entity_poly.entity_id
_entity_poly.type
_entity_poly.pdbx_seq_one_letter_code
_entity_poly.pdbx_strand_id
1 'polypeptide(L)'
;NKHSLFIKESAMPELLKQEIQTLININNIENIGSIFNNINSSESIGLDFNSTTFYFLDLLRKQKINTKNLANPCILLKAIKNETELDGAKKAHIRDGVSITKYIYWLKNIMDPKSNDEISVAQHLESLRRKNELFHSLSFDTISAIDKNAALPHYRVTEEGKSFFSDNNIYLVDSGGQYFDGTTDITRTIILGEATTEQKDRFTRVLKGHIALSNHVFEKGTKGTDIDYLAR
;
A
#
# COMPACT_ATOMS: atom_id res chain seq x y z
N ASN A 1 -13.88 -4.12 -31.70
CA ASN A 1 -13.40 -5.19 -30.82
C ASN A 1 -13.87 -4.87 -29.40
N LYS A 2 -14.70 -5.75 -28.82
CA LYS A 2 -15.08 -5.64 -27.39
C LYS A 2 -13.93 -6.17 -26.51
N HIS A 3 -13.69 -5.50 -25.41
CA HIS A 3 -12.80 -6.02 -24.38
C HIS A 3 -13.38 -7.29 -23.76
N SER A 4 -12.53 -8.19 -23.27
CA SER A 4 -12.95 -9.41 -22.57
C SER A 4 -12.45 -9.43 -21.14
N LEU A 5 -13.36 -9.71 -20.20
CA LEU A 5 -13.06 -9.96 -18.80
C LEU A 5 -13.16 -11.47 -18.53
N PHE A 6 -12.12 -12.05 -17.97
CA PHE A 6 -12.09 -13.43 -17.50
C PHE A 6 -12.13 -13.44 -15.98
N ILE A 7 -13.19 -13.98 -15.40
CA ILE A 7 -13.45 -13.96 -13.97
C ILE A 7 -14.18 -15.23 -13.54
N LYS A 8 -14.00 -15.67 -12.30
CA LYS A 8 -14.84 -16.73 -11.74
C LYS A 8 -16.27 -16.21 -11.59
N GLU A 9 -17.25 -17.00 -11.98
CA GLU A 9 -18.66 -16.61 -11.90
C GLU A 9 -19.08 -16.22 -10.48
N SER A 10 -18.59 -16.94 -9.47
CA SER A 10 -18.83 -16.65 -8.04
C SER A 10 -18.24 -15.30 -7.55
N ALA A 11 -17.33 -14.70 -8.28
CA ALA A 11 -16.70 -13.41 -7.95
C ALA A 11 -17.36 -12.22 -8.67
N MET A 12 -18.39 -12.47 -9.49
CA MET A 12 -19.11 -11.46 -10.25
C MET A 12 -20.50 -11.24 -9.66
N PRO A 13 -20.75 -10.12 -8.96
CA PRO A 13 -22.10 -9.75 -8.52
C PRO A 13 -23.02 -9.58 -9.73
N GLU A 14 -24.24 -10.12 -9.63
CA GLU A 14 -25.19 -10.14 -10.76
C GLU A 14 -25.57 -8.72 -11.23
N LEU A 15 -25.73 -7.76 -10.31
CA LEU A 15 -25.99 -6.36 -10.66
C LEU A 15 -24.85 -5.77 -11.49
N LEU A 16 -23.60 -6.00 -11.10
CA LEU A 16 -22.44 -5.51 -11.85
C LEU A 16 -22.34 -6.20 -13.22
N LYS A 17 -22.64 -7.51 -13.30
CA LYS A 17 -22.67 -8.25 -14.56
C LYS A 17 -23.65 -7.63 -15.56
N GLN A 18 -24.87 -7.29 -15.10
CA GLN A 18 -25.88 -6.64 -15.91
C GLN A 18 -25.43 -5.27 -16.45
N GLU A 19 -24.72 -4.50 -15.66
CA GLU A 19 -24.21 -3.18 -16.05
C GLU A 19 -23.11 -3.28 -17.12
N ILE A 20 -22.13 -4.15 -16.92
CA ILE A 20 -20.91 -4.16 -17.74
C ILE A 20 -20.98 -5.08 -18.97
N GLN A 21 -21.88 -6.07 -19.01
CA GLN A 21 -22.00 -7.02 -20.15
C GLN A 21 -22.32 -6.35 -21.49
N THR A 22 -22.87 -5.15 -21.48
CA THR A 22 -23.11 -4.35 -22.69
C THR A 22 -21.84 -3.75 -23.25
N LEU A 23 -20.82 -3.51 -22.39
CA LEU A 23 -19.56 -2.86 -22.73
C LEU A 23 -18.45 -3.87 -23.04
N ILE A 24 -18.44 -4.99 -22.33
CA ILE A 24 -17.38 -6.01 -22.41
C ILE A 24 -17.95 -7.43 -22.51
N ASN A 25 -17.15 -8.36 -23.04
CA ASN A 25 -17.46 -9.78 -23.00
C ASN A 25 -17.02 -10.36 -21.65
N ILE A 26 -17.94 -11.02 -20.93
CA ILE A 26 -17.63 -11.67 -19.65
C ILE A 26 -17.46 -13.16 -19.92
N ASN A 27 -16.35 -13.73 -19.50
CA ASN A 27 -16.00 -15.13 -19.72
C ASN A 27 -15.55 -15.78 -18.40
N ASN A 28 -15.76 -17.08 -18.26
CA ASN A 28 -15.18 -17.81 -17.14
C ASN A 28 -13.65 -17.84 -17.25
N ILE A 29 -12.95 -17.59 -16.15
CA ILE A 29 -11.48 -17.61 -16.07
C ILE A 29 -10.88 -18.93 -16.56
N GLU A 30 -11.58 -20.04 -16.40
CA GLU A 30 -11.14 -21.36 -16.88
C GLU A 30 -10.98 -21.41 -18.40
N ASN A 31 -11.70 -20.56 -19.12
CA ASN A 31 -11.66 -20.45 -20.56
C ASN A 31 -10.61 -19.47 -21.10
N ILE A 32 -9.75 -18.93 -20.24
CA ILE A 32 -8.77 -17.90 -20.62
C ILE A 32 -7.83 -18.37 -21.74
N GLY A 33 -7.56 -19.67 -21.82
CA GLY A 33 -6.76 -20.26 -22.89
C GLY A 33 -7.37 -20.12 -24.29
N SER A 34 -8.70 -19.99 -24.38
CA SER A 34 -9.40 -19.90 -25.67
C SER A 34 -9.10 -18.61 -26.46
N ILE A 35 -8.65 -17.54 -25.77
CA ILE A 35 -8.28 -16.30 -26.46
C ILE A 35 -7.11 -16.48 -27.44
N PHE A 36 -6.28 -17.49 -27.19
CA PHE A 36 -5.10 -17.76 -28.00
C PHE A 36 -5.37 -18.66 -29.19
N ASN A 37 -6.55 -19.31 -29.27
CA ASN A 37 -6.87 -20.29 -30.33
C ASN A 37 -6.89 -19.68 -31.74
N ASN A 38 -7.11 -18.38 -31.87
CA ASN A 38 -7.22 -17.67 -33.14
C ASN A 38 -5.94 -16.90 -33.51
N ILE A 39 -4.85 -17.10 -32.77
CA ILE A 39 -3.57 -16.41 -33.02
C ILE A 39 -2.78 -17.22 -34.05
N ASN A 40 -2.41 -16.57 -35.15
CA ASN A 40 -1.61 -17.20 -36.19
C ASN A 40 -0.15 -17.42 -35.71
N SER A 41 0.47 -18.50 -36.23
CA SER A 41 1.87 -18.82 -35.88
C SER A 41 2.89 -17.75 -36.30
N SER A 42 2.52 -16.84 -37.21
CA SER A 42 3.31 -15.68 -37.61
C SER A 42 3.20 -14.49 -36.65
N GLU A 43 2.21 -14.50 -35.77
CA GLU A 43 1.98 -13.44 -34.77
C GLU A 43 2.78 -13.72 -33.51
N SER A 44 3.01 -12.68 -32.69
CA SER A 44 3.66 -12.82 -31.41
C SER A 44 2.90 -12.05 -30.34
N ILE A 45 2.87 -12.59 -29.11
CA ILE A 45 2.26 -11.93 -27.95
C ILE A 45 3.35 -11.24 -27.14
N GLY A 46 3.12 -9.94 -26.83
CA GLY A 46 3.90 -9.21 -25.87
C GLY A 46 3.49 -9.58 -24.44
N LEU A 47 4.45 -9.97 -23.63
CA LEU A 47 4.28 -10.23 -22.20
C LEU A 47 5.35 -9.51 -21.41
N ASP A 48 4.99 -8.93 -20.29
CA ASP A 48 5.96 -8.47 -19.31
C ASP A 48 6.47 -9.66 -18.50
N PHE A 49 7.69 -10.12 -18.82
CA PHE A 49 8.28 -11.31 -18.17
C PHE A 49 8.56 -11.12 -16.68
N ASN A 50 8.57 -9.87 -16.18
CA ASN A 50 8.77 -9.59 -14.75
C ASN A 50 7.48 -9.72 -13.93
N SER A 51 6.31 -9.55 -14.56
CA SER A 51 5.02 -9.53 -13.88
C SER A 51 4.04 -10.62 -14.35
N THR A 52 4.24 -11.20 -15.53
CA THR A 52 3.36 -12.24 -16.05
C THR A 52 3.62 -13.59 -15.37
N THR A 53 2.57 -14.25 -14.89
CA THR A 53 2.69 -15.57 -14.27
C THR A 53 3.19 -16.62 -15.27
N PHE A 54 3.96 -17.59 -14.78
CA PHE A 54 4.48 -18.70 -15.58
C PHE A 54 3.38 -19.50 -16.31
N TYR A 55 2.18 -19.53 -15.74
CA TYR A 55 1.00 -20.17 -16.36
C TYR A 55 0.77 -19.71 -17.80
N PHE A 56 0.80 -18.40 -18.04
CA PHE A 56 0.58 -17.88 -19.41
C PHE A 56 1.73 -18.20 -20.36
N LEU A 57 2.96 -18.17 -19.88
CA LEU A 57 4.13 -18.56 -20.67
C LEU A 57 4.05 -20.03 -21.10
N ASP A 58 3.70 -20.91 -20.16
CA ASP A 58 3.56 -22.35 -20.43
C ASP A 58 2.42 -22.63 -21.39
N LEU A 59 1.28 -21.96 -21.21
CA LEU A 59 0.12 -22.06 -22.09
C LEU A 59 0.46 -21.68 -23.55
N LEU A 60 1.15 -20.54 -23.73
CA LEU A 60 1.55 -20.07 -25.05
C LEU A 60 2.61 -20.97 -25.69
N ARG A 61 3.56 -21.51 -24.92
CA ARG A 61 4.53 -22.50 -25.38
C ARG A 61 3.86 -23.79 -25.88
N LYS A 62 2.88 -24.31 -25.11
CA LYS A 62 2.10 -25.51 -25.53
C LYS A 62 1.34 -25.27 -26.82
N GLN A 63 0.86 -24.07 -27.07
CA GLN A 63 0.17 -23.68 -28.29
C GLN A 63 1.14 -23.22 -29.42
N LYS A 64 2.47 -23.26 -29.17
CA LYS A 64 3.52 -22.87 -30.15
C LYS A 64 3.39 -21.41 -30.60
N ILE A 65 2.89 -20.53 -29.73
CA ILE A 65 2.77 -19.09 -29.98
C ILE A 65 4.05 -18.38 -29.56
N ASN A 66 4.57 -17.55 -30.47
CA ASN A 66 5.76 -16.75 -30.18
C ASN A 66 5.47 -15.67 -29.13
N THR A 67 6.41 -15.47 -28.20
CA THR A 67 6.30 -14.43 -27.17
C THR A 67 7.46 -13.44 -27.28
N LYS A 68 7.16 -12.17 -26.98
CA LYS A 68 8.17 -11.11 -26.89
C LYS A 68 8.10 -10.48 -25.52
N ASN A 69 9.27 -10.18 -24.92
CA ASN A 69 9.30 -9.39 -23.69
C ASN A 69 8.90 -7.94 -24.00
N LEU A 70 7.86 -7.47 -23.36
CA LEU A 70 7.31 -6.12 -23.53
C LEU A 70 6.90 -5.59 -22.17
N ALA A 71 7.39 -4.41 -21.79
CA ALA A 71 6.97 -3.77 -20.55
C ALA A 71 5.43 -3.59 -20.52
N ASN A 72 4.82 -3.87 -19.40
CA ASN A 72 3.36 -3.75 -19.23
C ASN A 72 2.92 -2.30 -19.46
N PRO A 73 2.17 -1.99 -20.53
CA PRO A 73 1.77 -0.62 -20.87
C PRO A 73 0.83 0.01 -19.84
N CYS A 74 0.14 -0.80 -19.02
CA CYS A 74 -0.80 -0.31 -18.02
C CYS A 74 -0.11 0.30 -16.80
N ILE A 75 1.15 -0.04 -16.52
CA ILE A 75 1.86 0.43 -15.32
C ILE A 75 1.93 1.96 -15.30
N LEU A 76 2.45 2.56 -16.36
CA LEU A 76 2.61 4.02 -16.42
C LEU A 76 1.26 4.73 -16.47
N LEU A 77 0.32 4.25 -17.28
CA LEU A 77 -1.02 4.84 -17.38
C LEU A 77 -1.76 4.81 -16.04
N LYS A 78 -1.65 3.71 -15.30
CA LYS A 78 -2.23 3.60 -13.95
C LYS A 78 -1.49 4.46 -12.91
N ALA A 79 -0.19 4.65 -13.06
CA ALA A 79 0.60 5.49 -12.15
C ALA A 79 0.27 6.98 -12.27
N ILE A 80 -0.11 7.45 -13.46
CA ILE A 80 -0.52 8.83 -13.71
C ILE A 80 -2.00 8.98 -13.34
N LYS A 81 -2.29 9.64 -12.20
CA LYS A 81 -3.65 9.84 -11.71
C LYS A 81 -4.35 10.95 -12.48
N ASN A 82 -5.63 10.76 -12.77
CA ASN A 82 -6.51 11.79 -13.29
C ASN A 82 -6.96 12.76 -12.17
N GLU A 83 -7.68 13.83 -12.54
CA GLU A 83 -8.12 14.84 -11.58
C GLU A 83 -9.07 14.30 -10.51
N THR A 84 -9.94 13.36 -10.85
CA THR A 84 -10.86 12.71 -9.89
C THR A 84 -10.08 11.90 -8.86
N GLU A 85 -9.08 11.11 -9.28
CA GLU A 85 -8.22 10.34 -8.39
C GLU A 85 -7.36 11.25 -7.49
N LEU A 86 -6.86 12.37 -8.03
CA LEU A 86 -6.08 13.35 -7.26
C LEU A 86 -6.95 14.05 -6.19
N ASP A 87 -8.17 14.46 -6.54
CA ASP A 87 -9.11 15.07 -5.59
C ASP A 87 -9.51 14.08 -4.49
N GLY A 88 -9.82 12.84 -4.87
CA GLY A 88 -10.11 11.77 -3.94
C GLY A 88 -8.95 11.51 -2.97
N ALA A 89 -7.72 11.39 -3.49
CA ALA A 89 -6.52 11.19 -2.67
C ALA A 89 -6.32 12.34 -1.67
N LYS A 90 -6.49 13.59 -2.09
CA LYS A 90 -6.41 14.76 -1.19
C LYS A 90 -7.45 14.69 -0.07
N LYS A 91 -8.71 14.41 -0.41
CA LYS A 91 -9.81 14.28 0.56
C LYS A 91 -9.58 13.13 1.54
N ALA A 92 -9.12 11.98 1.03
CA ALA A 92 -8.78 10.83 1.86
C ALA A 92 -7.66 11.16 2.87
N HIS A 93 -6.59 11.86 2.45
CA HIS A 93 -5.50 12.25 3.33
C HIS A 93 -5.92 13.29 4.39
N ILE A 94 -6.80 14.24 4.06
CA ILE A 94 -7.36 15.19 5.04
C ILE A 94 -8.17 14.42 6.10
N ARG A 95 -9.03 13.53 5.66
CA ARG A 95 -9.91 12.71 6.52
C ARG A 95 -9.12 11.79 7.43
N ASP A 96 -8.13 11.10 6.87
CA ASP A 96 -7.25 10.21 7.64
C ASP A 96 -6.34 11.00 8.59
N GLY A 97 -5.86 12.17 8.15
CA GLY A 97 -5.09 13.09 8.98
C GLY A 97 -5.83 13.52 10.24
N VAL A 98 -7.15 13.68 10.18
CA VAL A 98 -7.98 13.94 11.38
C VAL A 98 -7.98 12.73 12.30
N SER A 99 -8.08 11.51 11.78
CA SER A 99 -8.02 10.27 12.59
C SER A 99 -6.66 10.12 13.27
N ILE A 100 -5.57 10.34 12.55
CA ILE A 100 -4.20 10.32 13.08
C ILE A 100 -3.98 11.40 14.13
N THR A 101 -4.48 12.62 13.90
CA THR A 101 -4.33 13.72 14.87
C THR A 101 -5.05 13.40 16.18
N LYS A 102 -6.29 12.89 16.10
CA LYS A 102 -7.05 12.42 17.29
C LYS A 102 -6.33 11.29 18.01
N TYR A 103 -5.74 10.36 17.24
CA TYR A 103 -4.98 9.25 17.79
C TYR A 103 -3.74 9.72 18.54
N ILE A 104 -2.94 10.62 17.96
CA ILE A 104 -1.75 11.19 18.62
C ILE A 104 -2.14 11.97 19.91
N TYR A 105 -3.23 12.73 19.84
CA TYR A 105 -3.74 13.41 21.03
C TYR A 105 -4.12 12.43 22.13
N TRP A 106 -4.83 11.35 21.78
CA TRP A 106 -5.23 10.31 22.71
C TRP A 106 -4.00 9.61 23.32
N LEU A 107 -3.03 9.20 22.51
CA LEU A 107 -1.78 8.58 22.97
C LEU A 107 -1.04 9.43 24.00
N LYS A 108 -0.97 10.75 23.78
CA LYS A 108 -0.18 11.66 24.62
C LYS A 108 -0.89 12.14 25.86
N ASN A 109 -2.22 12.16 25.89
CA ASN A 109 -2.97 12.86 26.92
C ASN A 109 -4.01 12.00 27.66
N ILE A 110 -4.40 10.87 27.10
CA ILE A 110 -5.54 10.08 27.61
C ILE A 110 -5.15 8.62 27.85
N MET A 111 -4.32 8.03 27.00
CA MET A 111 -3.95 6.62 27.05
C MET A 111 -3.22 6.31 28.37
N ASP A 112 -3.69 5.28 29.07
CA ASP A 112 -2.97 4.72 30.22
C ASP A 112 -1.91 3.72 29.74
N PRO A 113 -0.60 4.00 29.93
CA PRO A 113 0.47 3.10 29.49
C PRO A 113 0.36 1.70 30.09
N LYS A 114 -0.11 1.57 31.32
CA LYS A 114 -0.17 0.27 32.04
C LYS A 114 -1.26 -0.67 31.49
N SER A 115 -2.24 -0.11 30.82
CA SER A 115 -3.41 -0.86 30.29
C SER A 115 -3.35 -1.08 28.79
N ASN A 116 -2.28 -0.62 28.13
CA ASN A 116 -2.18 -0.66 26.67
C ASN A 116 -0.88 -1.33 26.19
N ASP A 117 -0.98 -1.96 25.05
CA ASP A 117 0.07 -2.62 24.31
C ASP A 117 0.04 -2.23 22.83
N GLU A 118 1.00 -2.73 22.06
CA GLU A 118 1.11 -2.46 20.61
C GLU A 118 -0.15 -2.81 19.82
N ILE A 119 -0.89 -3.86 20.24
CA ILE A 119 -2.11 -4.30 19.56
C ILE A 119 -3.28 -3.37 19.91
N SER A 120 -3.49 -3.09 21.17
CA SER A 120 -4.63 -2.28 21.64
C SER A 120 -4.59 -0.86 21.07
N VAL A 121 -3.41 -0.25 20.97
CA VAL A 121 -3.29 1.10 20.39
C VAL A 121 -3.48 1.09 18.87
N ALA A 122 -3.04 0.05 18.16
CA ALA A 122 -3.33 -0.11 16.73
C ALA A 122 -4.83 -0.27 16.48
N GLN A 123 -5.52 -1.07 17.28
CA GLN A 123 -6.98 -1.23 17.21
C GLN A 123 -7.72 0.07 17.51
N HIS A 124 -7.21 0.88 18.43
CA HIS A 124 -7.78 2.20 18.70
C HIS A 124 -7.69 3.12 17.48
N LEU A 125 -6.55 3.16 16.79
CA LEU A 125 -6.39 3.92 15.56
C LEU A 125 -7.37 3.44 14.47
N GLU A 126 -7.49 2.14 14.28
CA GLU A 126 -8.45 1.59 13.33
C GLU A 126 -9.89 1.98 13.70
N SER A 127 -10.25 1.99 14.99
CA SER A 127 -11.57 2.40 15.44
C SER A 127 -11.89 3.87 15.09
N LEU A 128 -10.88 4.74 15.10
CA LEU A 128 -11.03 6.14 14.67
C LEU A 128 -11.25 6.26 13.16
N ARG A 129 -10.55 5.45 12.36
CA ARG A 129 -10.72 5.39 10.90
C ARG A 129 -12.11 4.86 10.52
N ARG A 130 -12.58 3.81 11.19
CA ARG A 130 -13.91 3.20 10.97
C ARG A 130 -15.09 4.14 11.21
N LYS A 131 -14.89 5.26 11.89
CA LYS A 131 -15.92 6.30 12.05
C LYS A 131 -16.15 7.15 10.79
N ASN A 132 -15.33 6.98 9.76
CA ASN A 132 -15.49 7.69 8.49
C ASN A 132 -16.32 6.84 7.52
N GLU A 133 -17.33 7.44 6.93
CA GLU A 133 -18.28 6.77 6.01
C GLU A 133 -17.63 6.12 4.79
N LEU A 134 -16.54 6.73 4.28
CA LEU A 134 -15.84 6.23 3.11
C LEU A 134 -14.72 5.22 3.44
N PHE A 135 -14.51 4.89 4.72
CA PHE A 135 -13.51 3.90 5.11
C PHE A 135 -13.98 2.49 4.71
N HIS A 136 -13.16 1.81 3.93
CA HIS A 136 -13.41 0.44 3.50
C HIS A 136 -12.66 -0.58 4.36
N SER A 137 -11.34 -0.42 4.47
CA SER A 137 -10.45 -1.33 5.21
C SER A 137 -9.15 -0.61 5.58
N LEU A 138 -8.28 -1.27 6.31
CA LEU A 138 -6.86 -0.85 6.36
C LEU A 138 -6.23 -1.03 4.97
N SER A 139 -5.31 -0.14 4.60
CA SER A 139 -4.54 -0.27 3.35
C SER A 139 -3.45 -1.34 3.45
N PHE A 140 -2.96 -1.57 4.66
CA PHE A 140 -2.03 -2.64 5.04
C PHE A 140 -2.13 -2.91 6.55
N ASP A 141 -1.58 -4.03 7.00
CA ASP A 141 -1.52 -4.36 8.43
C ASP A 141 -0.71 -3.31 9.18
N THR A 142 -1.30 -2.66 10.19
CA THR A 142 -0.64 -1.60 10.95
C THR A 142 0.63 -2.12 11.61
N ILE A 143 1.74 -1.43 11.38
CA ILE A 143 2.98 -1.60 12.16
C ILE A 143 2.84 -0.72 13.39
N SER A 144 2.83 -1.34 14.56
CA SER A 144 2.70 -0.69 15.86
C SER A 144 3.84 -1.20 16.73
N ALA A 145 4.83 -0.38 17.00
CA ALA A 145 6.11 -0.84 17.51
C ALA A 145 6.68 0.08 18.60
N ILE A 146 6.97 -0.52 19.77
CA ILE A 146 7.55 0.16 20.92
C ILE A 146 9.06 -0.12 20.95
N ASP A 147 9.85 0.96 21.10
CA ASP A 147 11.31 0.95 21.32
C ASP A 147 12.06 0.02 20.36
N LYS A 148 12.63 -1.09 20.83
CA LYS A 148 13.42 -2.03 20.02
C LYS A 148 12.64 -2.67 18.87
N ASN A 149 11.33 -2.84 19.01
CA ASN A 149 10.50 -3.43 17.97
C ASN A 149 10.42 -2.50 16.74
N ALA A 150 10.52 -1.19 16.95
CA ALA A 150 10.55 -0.20 15.88
C ALA A 150 11.82 -0.24 15.00
N ALA A 151 12.84 -1.00 15.40
CA ALA A 151 14.02 -1.24 14.57
C ALA A 151 13.78 -2.27 13.44
N LEU A 152 12.67 -2.98 13.47
CA LEU A 152 12.29 -3.97 12.46
C LEU A 152 11.37 -3.32 11.41
N PRO A 153 11.82 -3.12 10.15
CA PRO A 153 11.06 -2.35 9.14
C PRO A 153 9.65 -2.87 8.85
N HIS A 154 9.45 -4.18 8.91
CA HIS A 154 8.16 -4.81 8.70
C HIS A 154 7.73 -5.59 9.94
N TYR A 155 7.87 -4.94 11.11
CA TYR A 155 7.46 -5.54 12.37
C TYR A 155 5.99 -5.94 12.33
N ARG A 156 5.70 -7.16 12.74
CA ARG A 156 4.35 -7.67 12.93
C ARG A 156 4.17 -8.05 14.39
N VAL A 157 3.31 -7.35 15.06
CA VAL A 157 2.96 -7.65 16.44
C VAL A 157 2.12 -8.91 16.52
N THR A 158 2.43 -9.80 17.49
CA THR A 158 1.65 -10.97 17.82
C THR A 158 1.25 -10.94 19.29
N GLU A 159 0.25 -11.72 19.68
CA GLU A 159 -0.20 -11.77 21.08
C GLU A 159 0.94 -12.18 22.04
N GLU A 160 1.81 -13.09 21.61
CA GLU A 160 2.93 -13.57 22.42
C GLU A 160 4.12 -12.61 22.43
N GLY A 161 4.28 -11.82 21.34
CA GLY A 161 5.46 -10.96 21.14
C GLY A 161 5.22 -9.48 21.41
N LYS A 162 4.00 -9.08 21.74
CA LYS A 162 3.66 -7.67 21.96
C LYS A 162 4.37 -7.06 23.16
N SER A 163 4.73 -5.79 23.03
CA SER A 163 5.28 -4.99 24.10
C SER A 163 4.20 -4.11 24.73
N PHE A 164 4.34 -3.89 26.04
CA PHE A 164 3.49 -2.96 26.79
C PHE A 164 4.16 -1.61 26.90
N PHE A 165 3.38 -0.55 27.00
CA PHE A 165 3.89 0.78 27.24
C PHE A 165 4.40 0.95 28.68
N SER A 166 5.33 1.86 28.86
CA SER A 166 5.85 2.35 30.13
C SER A 166 5.76 3.88 30.18
N ASP A 167 6.29 4.48 31.23
CA ASP A 167 6.25 5.93 31.38
C ASP A 167 7.07 6.68 30.31
N ASN A 168 8.06 6.02 29.70
CA ASN A 168 8.92 6.59 28.66
C ASN A 168 9.17 5.60 27.54
N ASN A 169 8.63 5.85 26.35
CA ASN A 169 8.86 5.01 25.16
C ASN A 169 9.02 5.87 23.91
N ILE A 170 9.77 5.36 22.95
CA ILE A 170 9.61 5.73 21.54
C ILE A 170 8.60 4.77 20.91
N TYR A 171 7.56 5.31 20.36
CA TYR A 171 6.54 4.55 19.66
C TYR A 171 6.50 4.90 18.18
N LEU A 172 6.63 3.90 17.33
CA LEU A 172 6.47 4.02 15.88
C LEU A 172 5.14 3.40 15.47
N VAL A 173 4.36 4.16 14.73
CA VAL A 173 3.16 3.66 14.07
C VAL A 173 3.25 3.94 12.57
N ASP A 174 3.12 2.89 11.77
CA ASP A 174 3.02 2.96 10.33
C ASP A 174 1.71 2.30 9.91
N SER A 175 0.83 3.08 9.28
CA SER A 175 -0.56 2.68 9.10
C SER A 175 -1.23 3.45 7.97
N GLY A 176 -2.28 2.88 7.42
CA GLY A 176 -3.06 3.56 6.40
C GLY A 176 -4.48 3.04 6.29
N GLY A 177 -5.32 3.81 5.62
CA GLY A 177 -6.70 3.46 5.30
C GLY A 177 -6.94 3.35 3.81
N GLN A 178 -7.69 2.34 3.43
CA GLN A 178 -8.30 2.23 2.11
C GLN A 178 -9.68 2.88 2.20
N TYR A 179 -9.84 3.98 1.50
CA TYR A 179 -11.10 4.68 1.34
C TYR A 179 -11.65 4.46 -0.06
N PHE A 180 -12.95 4.62 -0.27
CA PHE A 180 -13.56 4.47 -1.60
C PHE A 180 -13.03 5.51 -2.61
N ASP A 181 -12.52 6.64 -2.14
CA ASP A 181 -11.99 7.74 -2.94
C ASP A 181 -10.46 7.87 -2.90
N GLY A 182 -9.74 7.07 -2.12
CA GLY A 182 -8.28 7.13 -2.06
C GLY A 182 -7.66 6.20 -1.03
N THR A 183 -6.35 6.05 -1.11
CA THR A 183 -5.55 5.23 -0.20
C THR A 183 -4.58 6.13 0.57
N THR A 184 -4.44 5.91 1.88
CA THR A 184 -3.48 6.63 2.72
C THR A 184 -2.41 5.70 3.26
N ASP A 185 -1.26 6.29 3.56
CA ASP A 185 -0.09 5.65 4.14
C ASP A 185 0.65 6.70 4.96
N ILE A 186 0.72 6.52 6.28
CA ILE A 186 1.23 7.53 7.21
C ILE A 186 2.06 6.86 8.28
N THR A 187 3.33 7.25 8.38
CA THR A 187 4.23 6.83 9.46
C THR A 187 4.47 7.99 10.43
N ARG A 188 4.47 7.70 11.73
CA ARG A 188 4.87 8.64 12.79
C ARG A 188 5.70 7.94 13.86
N THR A 189 6.78 8.61 14.26
CA THR A 189 7.56 8.26 15.44
C THR A 189 7.26 9.26 16.55
N ILE A 190 6.76 8.77 17.67
CA ILE A 190 6.20 9.58 18.76
C ILE A 190 6.95 9.24 20.04
N ILE A 191 7.38 10.27 20.77
CA ILE A 191 7.86 10.09 22.14
C ILE A 191 6.67 10.16 23.10
N LEU A 192 6.57 9.18 23.96
CA LEU A 192 5.67 9.17 25.12
C LEU A 192 6.53 9.30 26.36
N GLY A 193 6.27 10.34 27.18
CA GLY A 193 7.13 10.75 28.29
C GLY A 193 8.29 11.64 27.84
N GLU A 194 9.45 11.50 28.50
CA GLU A 194 10.61 12.36 28.30
C GLU A 194 11.68 11.71 27.41
N ALA A 195 12.08 12.44 26.37
CA ALA A 195 13.13 11.98 25.45
C ALA A 195 14.52 12.15 26.09
N THR A 196 15.34 11.11 26.03
CA THR A 196 16.75 11.17 26.39
C THR A 196 17.56 12.04 25.41
N THR A 197 18.75 12.46 25.81
CA THR A 197 19.67 13.21 24.94
C THR A 197 20.05 12.39 23.68
N GLU A 198 20.28 11.10 23.83
CA GLU A 198 20.58 10.22 22.71
C GLU A 198 19.40 10.10 21.74
N GLN A 199 18.19 9.92 22.23
CA GLN A 199 16.98 9.88 21.39
C GLN A 199 16.81 11.17 20.59
N LYS A 200 17.01 12.33 21.22
CA LYS A 200 16.96 13.64 20.53
C LYS A 200 18.03 13.76 19.45
N ASP A 201 19.27 13.33 19.74
CA ASP A 201 20.36 13.34 18.75
C ASP A 201 20.05 12.43 17.55
N ARG A 202 19.64 11.19 17.79
CA ARG A 202 19.32 10.23 16.72
C ARG A 202 18.15 10.70 15.86
N PHE A 203 17.08 11.16 16.50
CA PHE A 203 15.93 11.72 15.79
C PHE A 203 16.33 12.90 14.90
N THR A 204 17.16 13.80 15.43
CA THR A 204 17.63 14.98 14.69
C THR A 204 18.48 14.57 13.47
N ARG A 205 19.34 13.58 13.59
CA ARG A 205 20.17 13.07 12.47
C ARG A 205 19.28 12.48 11.37
N VAL A 206 18.33 11.63 11.74
CA VAL A 206 17.37 11.05 10.78
C VAL A 206 16.56 12.15 10.10
N LEU A 207 16.08 13.14 10.85
CA LEU A 207 15.34 14.26 10.28
C LEU A 207 16.19 15.09 9.31
N LYS A 208 17.47 15.31 9.59
CA LYS A 208 18.38 15.99 8.67
C LYS A 208 18.51 15.24 7.35
N GLY A 209 18.72 13.91 7.39
CA GLY A 209 18.78 13.07 6.19
C GLY A 209 17.47 13.10 5.40
N HIS A 210 16.34 13.02 6.09
CA HIS A 210 15.01 13.13 5.47
C HIS A 210 14.82 14.48 4.75
N ILE A 211 15.16 15.59 5.40
CA ILE A 211 15.07 16.93 4.81
C ILE A 211 16.02 17.07 3.62
N ALA A 212 17.27 16.58 3.74
CA ALA A 212 18.23 16.63 2.64
C ALA A 212 17.69 15.90 1.40
N LEU A 213 17.17 14.69 1.59
CA LEU A 213 16.58 13.91 0.49
C LEU A 213 15.34 14.58 -0.09
N SER A 214 14.44 15.11 0.74
CA SER A 214 13.20 15.77 0.31
C SER A 214 13.46 17.04 -0.50
N ASN A 215 14.56 17.75 -0.21
CA ASN A 215 14.91 19.00 -0.91
C ASN A 215 15.82 18.76 -2.12
N HIS A 216 16.27 17.52 -2.33
CA HIS A 216 17.17 17.22 -3.43
C HIS A 216 16.44 17.26 -4.78
N VAL A 217 16.97 18.05 -5.71
CA VAL A 217 16.52 18.10 -7.10
C VAL A 217 17.38 17.16 -7.93
N PHE A 218 16.77 16.23 -8.61
CA PHE A 218 17.47 15.19 -9.38
C PHE A 218 16.99 15.13 -10.84
N GLU A 219 17.87 14.67 -11.72
CA GLU A 219 17.58 14.52 -13.14
C GLU A 219 16.76 13.26 -13.44
N LYS A 220 16.12 13.24 -14.60
CA LYS A 220 15.41 12.05 -15.08
C LYS A 220 16.38 10.88 -15.25
N GLY A 221 16.06 9.75 -14.65
CA GLY A 221 16.88 8.54 -14.68
C GLY A 221 17.73 8.32 -13.43
N THR A 222 17.79 9.28 -12.49
CA THR A 222 18.42 9.12 -11.18
C THR A 222 17.77 7.96 -10.42
N LYS A 223 18.60 7.08 -9.87
CA LYS A 223 18.16 5.93 -9.05
C LYS A 223 18.28 6.27 -7.57
N GLY A 224 17.52 5.58 -6.72
CA GLY A 224 17.62 5.73 -5.27
C GLY A 224 19.04 5.51 -4.74
N THR A 225 19.81 4.59 -5.34
CA THR A 225 21.22 4.36 -5.01
C THR A 225 22.12 5.56 -5.27
N ASP A 226 21.76 6.43 -6.20
CA ASP A 226 22.58 7.60 -6.57
C ASP A 226 22.46 8.73 -5.54
N ILE A 227 21.37 8.73 -4.77
CA ILE A 227 21.04 9.78 -3.79
C ILE A 227 20.96 9.26 -2.34
N ASP A 228 21.18 7.97 -2.11
CA ASP A 228 21.13 7.31 -0.78
C ASP A 228 22.08 7.95 0.24
N TYR A 229 23.23 8.46 -0.22
CA TYR A 229 24.19 9.14 0.65
C TYR A 229 23.63 10.37 1.37
N LEU A 230 22.57 10.98 0.85
CA LEU A 230 21.91 12.13 1.47
C LEU A 230 21.19 11.77 2.78
N ALA A 231 20.80 10.52 2.91
CA ALA A 231 20.07 10.03 4.09
C ALA A 231 20.98 9.37 5.14
N ARG A 232 22.33 9.24 4.88
CA ARG A 232 23.30 8.56 5.76
C ARG A 232 24.16 9.50 6.61
#